data_8a5fc5bc35ee90d0d9de23f02aa656ed
#
_entry.id   8a5fc5bc35ee90d0d9de23f02aa656ed
#
_cell.length_a   1.000
_cell.length_b   1.000
_cell.length_c   1.000
_cell.angle_alpha   90.00
_cell.angle_beta   90.00
_cell.angle_gamma   90.00
#
_symmetry.space_group_name_H-M   'P 1'
#
loop_
_entity.id
_entity.type
_entity.pdbx_description
1 polymer ?
#
loop_
_entity_poly.entity_id
_entity_poly.type
_entity_poly.pdbx_seq_one_letter_code
_entity_poly.pdbx_strand_id
1 'polypeptide(L)'
;SGVPIVATEDGGPRDIIGNCHNGILIDPLESSTITDALLKLLTDNDVWVDYSSKGLEGVAKCYSWQAHAKRYIDLVTPLAQRAELLQRKPLERTSHVYAEQAIFTDLDLNLIGDDVSLHKLINLIRENRKTTKFAIATGRRLDVALRMMKKHQIPEPDILITSSGTEIYYAPKLTPDTSWAQHIDYHWTPHKVRLLLDGYPGLEKQPKSEQSRFKLSYYIDPEQVDVEDIKRLLHQEEQSVHVQLAFGQYLDILPIRASKGMALRYVADHW
;
A
#
# COMPACT_ATOMS: atom_id res chain seq x y z
N SER A 1 5.15 -9.72 37.97
CA SER A 1 4.59 -9.99 39.30
C SER A 1 4.97 -11.37 39.84
N GLY A 2 5.32 -12.31 38.98
CA GLY A 2 5.63 -13.70 39.36
C GLY A 2 4.40 -14.52 39.80
N VAL A 3 3.20 -14.12 39.40
CA VAL A 3 1.98 -14.89 39.66
C VAL A 3 1.74 -15.87 38.51
N PRO A 4 1.60 -17.18 38.75
CA PRO A 4 1.19 -18.13 37.73
C PRO A 4 -0.17 -17.78 37.13
N ILE A 5 -0.35 -18.10 35.85
CA ILE A 5 -1.53 -17.70 35.08
C ILE A 5 -2.34 -18.95 34.68
N VAL A 6 -3.66 -18.89 34.81
CA VAL A 6 -4.59 -19.79 34.12
C VAL A 6 -5.28 -18.96 33.03
N ALA A 7 -5.20 -19.40 31.80
CA ALA A 7 -5.77 -18.67 30.68
C ALA A 7 -6.33 -19.61 29.61
N THR A 8 -7.18 -19.07 28.76
CA THR A 8 -7.75 -19.81 27.63
C THR A 8 -6.72 -20.14 26.57
N GLU A 9 -6.91 -21.27 25.89
CA GLU A 9 -6.01 -21.74 24.84
C GLU A 9 -6.05 -20.87 23.58
N ASP A 10 -7.06 -20.03 23.40
CA ASP A 10 -7.21 -19.18 22.24
C ASP A 10 -6.54 -17.80 22.40
N GLY A 11 -5.89 -17.33 21.32
CA GLY A 11 -5.37 -15.98 21.20
C GLY A 11 -4.03 -15.72 21.92
N GLY A 12 -3.82 -14.46 22.32
CA GLY A 12 -2.55 -13.98 22.89
C GLY A 12 -2.02 -14.73 24.12
N PRO A 13 -2.85 -15.21 25.06
CA PRO A 13 -2.39 -15.97 26.22
C PRO A 13 -1.62 -17.25 25.86
N ARG A 14 -1.98 -17.94 24.79
CA ARG A 14 -1.28 -19.11 24.29
C ARG A 14 0.19 -18.83 23.97
N ASP A 15 0.45 -17.71 23.29
CA ASP A 15 1.81 -17.32 22.94
C ASP A 15 2.62 -16.93 24.18
N ILE A 16 1.98 -16.21 25.11
CA ILE A 16 2.64 -15.75 26.34
C ILE A 16 3.01 -16.93 27.22
N ILE A 17 2.08 -17.86 27.47
CA ILE A 17 2.32 -19.05 28.29
C ILE A 17 3.30 -19.99 27.58
N GLY A 18 3.20 -20.14 26.25
CA GLY A 18 4.15 -20.91 25.47
C GLY A 18 5.58 -20.39 25.54
N ASN A 19 5.78 -19.07 25.57
CA ASN A 19 7.09 -18.45 25.66
C ASN A 19 7.65 -18.36 27.07
N CYS A 20 6.79 -18.12 28.06
CA CYS A 20 7.19 -17.89 29.46
C CYS A 20 7.09 -19.14 30.31
N HIS A 21 6.33 -20.15 29.93
CA HIS A 21 6.05 -21.37 30.70
C HIS A 21 5.57 -21.07 32.14
N ASN A 22 4.73 -20.06 32.29
CA ASN A 22 4.35 -19.48 33.57
C ASN A 22 2.88 -19.72 33.94
N GLY A 23 2.24 -20.72 33.33
CA GLY A 23 0.83 -20.98 33.58
C GLY A 23 0.28 -22.21 32.88
N ILE A 24 -1.03 -22.35 32.98
CA ILE A 24 -1.80 -23.47 32.44
C ILE A 24 -2.82 -22.94 31.45
N LEU A 25 -2.85 -23.53 30.27
CA LEU A 25 -3.90 -23.26 29.27
C LEU A 25 -5.11 -24.20 29.54
N ILE A 26 -6.30 -23.64 29.44
CA ILE A 26 -7.55 -24.36 29.71
C ILE A 26 -8.56 -24.15 28.59
N ASP A 27 -9.47 -25.09 28.42
CA ASP A 27 -10.67 -24.89 27.63
C ASP A 27 -11.74 -24.21 28.50
N PRO A 28 -12.19 -23.00 28.15
CA PRO A 28 -13.19 -22.28 28.93
C PRO A 28 -14.60 -22.93 28.92
N LEU A 29 -14.84 -23.85 28.00
CA LEU A 29 -16.09 -24.59 27.90
C LEU A 29 -16.13 -25.85 28.78
N GLU A 30 -14.97 -26.28 29.30
CA GLU A 30 -14.85 -27.41 30.19
C GLU A 30 -14.50 -26.98 31.62
N SER A 31 -15.48 -26.98 32.52
CA SER A 31 -15.32 -26.57 33.92
C SER A 31 -14.31 -27.44 34.71
N SER A 32 -14.14 -28.71 34.32
CA SER A 32 -13.16 -29.65 34.89
C SER A 32 -11.74 -29.14 34.68
N THR A 33 -11.38 -28.68 33.47
CA THR A 33 -10.02 -28.21 33.15
C THR A 33 -9.66 -26.96 33.96
N ILE A 34 -10.63 -26.09 34.22
CA ILE A 34 -10.49 -24.88 35.07
C ILE A 34 -10.22 -25.31 36.51
N THR A 35 -11.04 -26.25 37.03
CA THR A 35 -10.93 -26.74 38.40
C THR A 35 -9.58 -27.41 38.64
N ASP A 36 -9.16 -28.30 37.75
CA ASP A 36 -7.89 -29.01 37.85
C ASP A 36 -6.68 -28.06 37.80
N ALA A 37 -6.73 -27.08 36.90
CA ALA A 37 -5.66 -26.07 36.81
C ALA A 37 -5.55 -25.23 38.10
N LEU A 38 -6.68 -24.79 38.68
CA LEU A 38 -6.71 -24.02 39.93
C LEU A 38 -6.26 -24.90 41.11
N LEU A 39 -6.76 -26.12 41.24
CA LEU A 39 -6.32 -27.02 42.32
C LEU A 39 -4.82 -27.24 42.24
N LYS A 40 -4.27 -27.56 41.08
CA LYS A 40 -2.85 -27.77 40.87
C LYS A 40 -2.01 -26.59 41.35
N LEU A 41 -2.40 -25.35 41.01
CA LEU A 41 -1.68 -24.14 41.40
C LEU A 41 -1.85 -23.79 42.89
N LEU A 42 -3.01 -24.11 43.51
CA LEU A 42 -3.29 -23.75 44.88
C LEU A 42 -2.78 -24.79 45.90
N THR A 43 -2.60 -26.06 45.48
CA THR A 43 -2.19 -27.15 46.39
C THR A 43 -0.75 -27.59 46.20
N ASP A 44 -0.13 -27.33 45.04
CA ASP A 44 1.25 -27.70 44.74
C ASP A 44 2.17 -26.47 44.76
N ASN A 45 2.85 -26.26 45.89
CA ASN A 45 3.75 -25.12 46.06
C ASN A 45 4.98 -25.18 45.12
N ASP A 46 5.45 -26.37 44.76
CA ASP A 46 6.61 -26.52 43.89
C ASP A 46 6.25 -26.06 42.44
N VAL A 47 5.07 -26.42 41.96
CA VAL A 47 4.54 -25.99 40.69
C VAL A 47 4.32 -24.45 40.69
N TRP A 48 3.80 -23.91 41.78
CA TRP A 48 3.65 -22.45 41.92
C TRP A 48 4.98 -21.74 41.78
N VAL A 49 6.00 -22.16 42.56
CA VAL A 49 7.33 -21.54 42.56
C VAL A 49 8.01 -21.65 41.18
N ASP A 50 7.89 -22.81 40.56
CA ASP A 50 8.44 -23.05 39.20
C ASP A 50 7.83 -22.10 38.17
N TYR A 51 6.50 -21.99 38.14
CA TYR A 51 5.82 -21.11 37.20
C TYR A 51 6.07 -19.63 37.50
N SER A 52 6.19 -19.28 38.78
CA SER A 52 6.53 -17.93 39.20
C SER A 52 7.91 -17.50 38.68
N SER A 53 8.94 -18.33 38.92
CA SER A 53 10.31 -18.03 38.47
C SER A 53 10.40 -17.99 36.92
N LYS A 54 9.82 -18.97 36.24
CA LYS A 54 9.75 -19.00 34.78
C LYS A 54 9.03 -17.78 34.20
N GLY A 55 7.97 -17.33 34.86
CA GLY A 55 7.24 -16.12 34.47
C GLY A 55 8.09 -14.86 34.49
N LEU A 56 8.86 -14.67 35.57
CA LEU A 56 9.76 -13.54 35.70
C LEU A 56 10.89 -13.56 34.65
N GLU A 57 11.51 -14.71 34.46
CA GLU A 57 12.55 -14.89 33.44
C GLU A 57 12.00 -14.75 32.03
N GLY A 58 10.85 -15.36 31.73
CA GLY A 58 10.21 -15.34 30.42
C GLY A 58 9.81 -13.93 30.00
N VAL A 59 9.25 -13.14 30.92
CA VAL A 59 8.92 -11.73 30.64
C VAL A 59 10.17 -10.91 30.36
N ALA A 60 11.24 -11.08 31.15
CA ALA A 60 12.49 -10.37 30.93
C ALA A 60 13.11 -10.72 29.55
N LYS A 61 13.04 -12.00 29.18
CA LYS A 61 13.64 -12.52 27.95
C LYS A 61 12.81 -12.24 26.69
N CYS A 62 11.47 -12.28 26.76
CA CYS A 62 10.61 -12.24 25.59
C CYS A 62 9.78 -10.95 25.46
N TYR A 63 9.42 -10.30 26.59
CA TYR A 63 8.42 -9.23 26.62
C TYR A 63 8.94 -7.91 27.24
N SER A 64 10.21 -7.85 27.64
CA SER A 64 10.82 -6.57 28.01
C SER A 64 11.03 -5.68 26.78
N TRP A 65 11.06 -4.36 26.98
CA TRP A 65 11.37 -3.42 25.89
C TRP A 65 12.73 -3.71 25.24
N GLN A 66 13.71 -4.14 26.02
CA GLN A 66 15.03 -4.52 25.54
C GLN A 66 14.96 -5.75 24.62
N ALA A 67 14.22 -6.79 25.05
CA ALA A 67 14.02 -8.02 24.26
C ALA A 67 13.24 -7.73 22.98
N HIS A 68 12.20 -6.89 23.06
CA HIS A 68 11.42 -6.46 21.90
C HIS A 68 12.26 -5.68 20.90
N ALA A 69 13.01 -4.69 21.35
CA ALA A 69 13.88 -3.87 20.52
C ALA A 69 14.96 -4.73 19.83
N LYS A 70 15.58 -5.65 20.59
CA LYS A 70 16.57 -6.59 20.02
C LYS A 70 15.96 -7.44 18.94
N ARG A 71 14.83 -8.09 19.20
CA ARG A 71 14.13 -8.95 18.24
C ARG A 71 13.72 -8.16 16.99
N TYR A 72 13.25 -6.93 17.16
CA TYR A 72 12.92 -6.04 16.05
C TYR A 72 14.13 -5.73 15.18
N ILE A 73 15.26 -5.37 15.79
CA ILE A 73 16.52 -5.09 15.08
C ILE A 73 17.01 -6.35 14.35
N ASP A 74 16.98 -7.50 15.01
CA ASP A 74 17.41 -8.77 14.42
C ASP A 74 16.56 -9.16 13.19
N LEU A 75 15.26 -8.83 13.20
CA LEU A 75 14.35 -9.08 12.07
C LEU A 75 14.52 -8.06 10.94
N VAL A 76 14.74 -6.78 11.28
CA VAL A 76 14.78 -5.69 10.29
C VAL A 76 16.16 -5.56 9.64
N THR A 77 17.24 -5.81 10.39
CA THR A 77 18.62 -5.69 9.88
C THR A 77 18.88 -6.52 8.61
N PRO A 78 18.50 -7.81 8.52
CA PRO A 78 18.66 -8.58 7.29
C PRO A 78 17.82 -8.05 6.12
N LEU A 79 16.65 -7.47 6.40
CA LEU A 79 15.80 -6.86 5.38
C LEU A 79 16.42 -5.56 4.86
N ALA A 80 16.97 -4.73 5.74
CA ALA A 80 17.69 -3.52 5.38
C ALA A 80 18.96 -3.83 4.56
N GLN A 81 19.77 -4.80 5.00
CA GLN A 81 20.94 -5.25 4.24
C GLN A 81 20.55 -5.86 2.88
N ARG A 82 19.47 -6.61 2.81
CA ARG A 82 18.96 -7.10 1.53
C ARG A 82 18.43 -5.97 0.65
N ALA A 83 17.82 -4.95 1.22
CA ALA A 83 17.42 -3.76 0.49
C ALA A 83 18.63 -2.97 -0.02
N GLU A 84 19.74 -2.88 0.75
CA GLU A 84 21.01 -2.29 0.28
C GLU A 84 21.66 -3.11 -0.84
N LEU A 85 21.65 -4.44 -0.73
CA LEU A 85 22.15 -5.33 -1.81
C LEU A 85 21.26 -5.30 -3.05
N LEU A 86 19.94 -5.03 -2.88
CA LEU A 86 18.99 -4.81 -3.97
C LEU A 86 18.93 -3.35 -4.42
N GLN A 87 19.57 -2.43 -3.70
CA GLN A 87 19.92 -1.13 -4.26
C GLN A 87 20.89 -1.38 -5.43
N ARG A 88 20.30 -1.78 -6.54
CA ARG A 88 20.93 -1.58 -7.85
C ARG A 88 21.46 -0.16 -7.81
N LYS A 89 22.74 0.00 -8.24
CA LYS A 89 23.39 1.29 -8.50
C LYS A 89 22.32 2.35 -8.69
N PRO A 90 22.29 3.42 -7.91
CA PRO A 90 21.40 4.52 -8.21
C PRO A 90 21.54 4.71 -9.70
N LEU A 91 20.44 4.61 -10.45
CA LEU A 91 20.43 5.05 -11.84
C LEU A 91 21.19 6.36 -11.81
N GLU A 92 22.35 6.42 -12.51
CA GLU A 92 23.14 7.63 -12.58
C GLU A 92 22.12 8.74 -12.85
N ARG A 93 21.77 9.45 -11.79
CA ARG A 93 20.89 10.61 -11.90
C ARG A 93 21.74 11.55 -12.73
N THR A 94 21.49 11.54 -14.04
CA THR A 94 21.99 12.58 -14.92
C THR A 94 21.74 13.86 -14.17
N SER A 95 22.77 14.65 -13.92
CA SER A 95 22.77 15.84 -13.07
C SER A 95 21.44 16.58 -13.24
N HIS A 96 20.51 16.35 -12.34
CA HIS A 96 19.24 17.03 -12.39
C HIS A 96 19.56 18.49 -12.10
N VAL A 97 19.40 19.31 -13.10
CA VAL A 97 19.41 20.75 -12.90
C VAL A 97 18.46 20.99 -11.73
N TYR A 98 19.01 21.47 -10.63
CA TYR A 98 18.26 21.78 -9.42
C TYR A 98 17.07 22.66 -9.82
N ALA A 99 15.86 22.24 -9.55
CA ALA A 99 14.66 23.02 -9.81
C ALA A 99 13.98 23.27 -8.47
N GLU A 100 13.71 24.52 -8.19
CA GLU A 100 13.08 24.95 -6.96
C GLU A 100 11.57 24.66 -6.94
N GLN A 101 10.98 24.51 -8.12
CA GLN A 101 9.55 24.40 -8.30
C GLN A 101 9.19 23.31 -9.32
N ALA A 102 8.04 22.68 -9.11
CA ALA A 102 7.42 21.78 -10.08
C ALA A 102 5.94 22.09 -10.26
N ILE A 103 5.48 22.09 -11.50
CA ILE A 103 4.06 22.24 -11.83
C ILE A 103 3.54 20.87 -12.25
N PHE A 104 2.56 20.35 -11.49
CA PHE A 104 1.82 19.16 -11.84
C PHE A 104 0.43 19.55 -12.34
N THR A 105 0.00 18.98 -13.46
CA THR A 105 -1.32 19.21 -14.04
C THR A 105 -1.93 17.90 -14.52
N ASP A 106 -3.26 17.82 -14.57
CA ASP A 106 -3.94 16.74 -15.28
C ASP A 106 -3.93 17.01 -16.79
N LEU A 107 -4.12 15.98 -17.58
CA LEU A 107 -4.19 16.07 -19.04
C LEU A 107 -5.59 16.45 -19.51
N ASP A 108 -6.59 15.67 -19.08
CA ASP A 108 -7.98 15.85 -19.48
C ASP A 108 -8.65 17.02 -18.73
N LEU A 109 -9.40 17.85 -19.44
CA LEU A 109 -10.13 19.00 -18.90
C LEU A 109 -9.26 20.07 -18.19
N ASN A 110 -7.95 19.89 -18.18
CA ASN A 110 -7.00 20.88 -17.65
C ASN A 110 -6.09 21.40 -18.76
N LEU A 111 -5.29 20.53 -19.39
CA LEU A 111 -4.44 20.93 -20.52
C LEU A 111 -5.19 20.87 -21.84
N ILE A 112 -6.14 19.95 -21.97
CA ILE A 112 -6.92 19.75 -23.20
C ILE A 112 -8.32 20.30 -22.99
N GLY A 113 -8.76 21.16 -23.91
CA GLY A 113 -10.09 21.79 -23.87
C GLY A 113 -10.11 23.18 -24.47
N ASP A 114 -9.04 23.97 -24.28
CA ASP A 114 -8.86 25.30 -24.88
C ASP A 114 -7.44 25.44 -25.45
N ASP A 115 -7.33 25.32 -26.75
CA ASP A 115 -6.04 25.37 -27.46
C ASP A 115 -5.32 26.73 -27.29
N VAL A 116 -6.06 27.84 -27.18
CA VAL A 116 -5.47 29.19 -27.01
C VAL A 116 -4.78 29.30 -25.64
N SER A 117 -5.47 28.90 -24.59
CA SER A 117 -4.91 28.92 -23.23
C SER A 117 -3.77 27.89 -23.09
N LEU A 118 -3.90 26.71 -23.72
CA LEU A 118 -2.86 25.70 -23.77
C LEU A 118 -1.55 26.25 -24.36
N HIS A 119 -1.62 26.94 -25.52
CA HIS A 119 -0.43 27.52 -26.16
C HIS A 119 0.24 28.58 -25.27
N LYS A 120 -0.54 29.42 -24.57
CA LYS A 120 0.02 30.38 -23.61
C LYS A 120 0.74 29.68 -22.47
N LEU A 121 0.14 28.64 -21.90
CA LEU A 121 0.74 27.88 -20.82
C LEU A 121 2.03 27.16 -21.28
N ILE A 122 2.02 26.55 -22.48
CA ILE A 122 3.20 25.89 -23.05
C ILE A 122 4.36 26.88 -23.22
N ASN A 123 4.10 28.09 -23.68
CA ASN A 123 5.14 29.13 -23.81
C ASN A 123 5.69 29.52 -22.43
N LEU A 124 4.81 29.72 -21.45
CA LEU A 124 5.24 30.02 -20.07
C LEU A 124 6.10 28.89 -19.48
N ILE A 125 5.71 27.62 -19.69
CA ILE A 125 6.51 26.46 -19.27
C ILE A 125 7.87 26.47 -19.94
N ARG A 126 7.95 26.71 -21.26
CA ARG A 126 9.22 26.75 -22.00
C ARG A 126 10.18 27.83 -21.49
N GLU A 127 9.64 29.01 -21.20
CA GLU A 127 10.42 30.15 -20.67
C GLU A 127 11.00 29.85 -19.30
N ASN A 128 10.30 29.07 -18.47
CA ASN A 128 10.68 28.76 -17.09
C ASN A 128 11.30 27.37 -16.90
N ARG A 129 11.61 26.65 -17.96
CA ARG A 129 12.14 25.25 -17.89
C ARG A 129 13.42 25.10 -17.07
N LYS A 130 14.21 26.17 -16.90
CA LYS A 130 15.45 26.12 -16.13
C LYS A 130 15.23 26.05 -14.62
N THR A 131 14.16 26.66 -14.12
CA THR A 131 13.85 26.76 -12.69
C THR A 131 12.64 25.95 -12.27
N THR A 132 11.75 25.66 -13.21
CA THR A 132 10.49 24.97 -12.94
C THR A 132 10.39 23.68 -13.76
N LYS A 133 10.14 22.58 -13.08
CA LYS A 133 9.87 21.28 -13.71
C LYS A 133 8.40 21.18 -14.09
N PHE A 134 8.15 20.55 -15.23
CA PHE A 134 6.81 20.31 -15.73
C PHE A 134 6.44 18.85 -15.62
N ALA A 135 5.31 18.55 -15.02
CA ALA A 135 4.84 17.21 -14.77
C ALA A 135 3.36 17.06 -15.13
N ILE A 136 2.98 15.89 -15.60
CA ILE A 136 1.59 15.53 -15.91
C ILE A 136 1.18 14.32 -15.06
N ALA A 137 -0.03 14.37 -14.48
CA ALA A 137 -0.63 13.27 -13.73
C ALA A 137 -2.01 12.96 -14.30
N THR A 138 -2.15 11.83 -15.02
CA THR A 138 -3.37 11.47 -15.73
C THR A 138 -3.90 10.09 -15.38
N GLY A 139 -5.21 9.88 -15.51
CA GLY A 139 -5.85 8.57 -15.44
C GLY A 139 -5.55 7.67 -16.64
N ARG A 140 -5.09 8.27 -17.75
CA ARG A 140 -4.81 7.54 -18.99
C ARG A 140 -3.55 6.71 -18.88
N ARG A 141 -3.49 5.63 -19.68
CA ARG A 141 -2.28 4.84 -19.84
C ARG A 141 -1.21 5.62 -20.61
N LEU A 142 0.04 5.21 -20.44
CA LEU A 142 1.19 5.85 -21.08
C LEU A 142 1.03 6.07 -22.59
N ASP A 143 0.65 5.01 -23.32
CA ASP A 143 0.53 5.07 -24.78
C ASP A 143 -0.57 6.05 -25.25
N VAL A 144 -1.68 6.14 -24.50
CA VAL A 144 -2.77 7.08 -24.78
C VAL A 144 -2.35 8.50 -24.43
N ALA A 145 -1.74 8.70 -23.27
CA ALA A 145 -1.25 10.00 -22.84
C ALA A 145 -0.25 10.60 -23.85
N LEU A 146 0.72 9.79 -24.32
CA LEU A 146 1.71 10.22 -25.32
C LEU A 146 1.07 10.60 -26.65
N ARG A 147 0.09 9.81 -27.13
CA ARG A 147 -0.65 10.15 -28.37
C ARG A 147 -1.39 11.49 -28.23
N MET A 148 -2.03 11.71 -27.08
CA MET A 148 -2.76 12.95 -26.84
C MET A 148 -1.83 14.16 -26.72
N MET A 149 -0.73 14.01 -25.99
CA MET A 149 0.29 15.06 -25.88
C MET A 149 0.84 15.43 -27.26
N LYS A 150 1.15 14.43 -28.10
CA LYS A 150 1.60 14.67 -29.48
C LYS A 150 0.54 15.38 -30.32
N LYS A 151 -0.73 14.97 -30.24
CA LYS A 151 -1.84 15.57 -30.97
C LYS A 151 -2.02 17.06 -30.62
N HIS A 152 -1.89 17.41 -29.34
CA HIS A 152 -2.08 18.79 -28.83
C HIS A 152 -0.76 19.56 -28.68
N GLN A 153 0.36 19.05 -29.20
CA GLN A 153 1.68 19.69 -29.18
C GLN A 153 2.17 20.03 -27.77
N ILE A 154 1.73 19.26 -26.76
CA ILE A 154 2.16 19.40 -25.38
C ILE A 154 3.62 18.91 -25.28
N PRO A 155 4.55 19.71 -24.70
CA PRO A 155 5.94 19.34 -24.57
C PRO A 155 6.10 18.13 -23.63
N GLU A 156 7.16 17.35 -23.85
CA GLU A 156 7.49 16.24 -22.98
C GLU A 156 7.70 16.72 -21.53
N PRO A 157 6.95 16.17 -20.56
CA PRO A 157 7.11 16.52 -19.15
C PRO A 157 8.37 15.90 -18.57
N ASP A 158 8.93 16.50 -17.52
CA ASP A 158 10.04 15.91 -16.77
C ASP A 158 9.59 14.65 -16.00
N ILE A 159 8.31 14.64 -15.59
CA ILE A 159 7.68 13.53 -14.88
C ILE A 159 6.29 13.29 -15.48
N LEU A 160 6.00 12.04 -15.77
CA LEU A 160 4.70 11.61 -16.28
C LEU A 160 4.12 10.53 -15.36
N ILE A 161 3.07 10.86 -14.64
CA ILE A 161 2.29 9.93 -13.82
C ILE A 161 1.07 9.48 -14.64
N THR A 162 0.92 8.17 -14.85
CA THR A 162 -0.12 7.58 -15.70
C THR A 162 -0.96 6.55 -14.95
N SER A 163 -1.99 6.02 -15.62
CA SER A 163 -2.84 4.94 -15.12
C SER A 163 -3.38 5.22 -13.71
N SER A 164 -3.92 6.42 -13.50
CA SER A 164 -4.49 6.87 -12.22
C SER A 164 -3.48 6.92 -11.06
N GLY A 165 -2.18 7.07 -11.38
CA GLY A 165 -1.10 7.14 -10.37
C GLY A 165 -0.40 5.82 -10.10
N THR A 166 -0.67 4.77 -10.89
CA THR A 166 -0.01 3.47 -10.70
C THR A 166 1.34 3.37 -11.40
N GLU A 167 1.64 4.29 -12.30
CA GLU A 167 2.89 4.30 -13.07
C GLU A 167 3.52 5.69 -13.05
N ILE A 168 4.83 5.75 -12.82
CA ILE A 168 5.62 6.99 -12.84
C ILE A 168 6.75 6.82 -13.85
N TYR A 169 6.96 7.81 -14.70
CA TYR A 169 8.00 7.84 -15.72
C TYR A 169 8.78 9.15 -15.66
N TYR A 170 10.09 9.07 -15.90
CA TYR A 170 11.00 10.21 -15.89
C TYR A 170 11.62 10.47 -17.26
N ALA A 171 11.61 11.74 -17.70
CA ALA A 171 12.32 12.18 -18.90
C ALA A 171 13.85 12.04 -18.73
N PRO A 172 14.61 12.00 -19.85
CA PRO A 172 14.15 12.12 -21.23
C PRO A 172 13.72 10.80 -21.89
N LYS A 173 13.91 9.66 -21.25
CA LYS A 173 13.71 8.33 -21.84
C LYS A 173 12.42 7.67 -21.40
N LEU A 174 11.55 8.38 -20.67
CA LEU A 174 10.36 7.80 -20.02
C LEU A 174 10.71 6.55 -19.19
N THR A 175 11.78 6.67 -18.41
CA THR A 175 12.26 5.57 -17.56
C THR A 175 11.23 5.30 -16.46
N PRO A 176 10.70 4.08 -16.35
CA PRO A 176 9.70 3.75 -15.33
C PRO A 176 10.34 3.70 -13.93
N ASP A 177 9.60 4.18 -12.93
CA ASP A 177 9.99 4.04 -11.53
C ASP A 177 9.65 2.64 -11.01
N THR A 178 10.65 1.78 -10.95
CA THR A 178 10.49 0.40 -10.48
C THR A 178 10.30 0.32 -8.97
N SER A 179 10.81 1.29 -8.21
CA SER A 179 10.64 1.35 -6.75
C SER A 179 9.20 1.70 -6.39
N TRP A 180 8.60 2.63 -7.13
CA TRP A 180 7.18 2.92 -7.02
C TRP A 180 6.33 1.68 -7.32
N ALA A 181 6.61 0.98 -8.42
CA ALA A 181 5.88 -0.24 -8.76
C ALA A 181 5.99 -1.32 -7.67
N GLN A 182 7.15 -1.48 -7.04
CA GLN A 182 7.34 -2.39 -5.90
C GLN A 182 6.58 -1.93 -4.66
N HIS A 183 6.56 -0.61 -4.40
CA HIS A 183 5.86 -0.04 -3.27
C HIS A 183 4.34 -0.28 -3.32
N ILE A 184 3.72 -0.13 -4.49
CA ILE A 184 2.28 -0.29 -4.66
C ILE A 184 1.85 -1.75 -4.84
N ASP A 185 2.76 -2.68 -5.15
CA ASP A 185 2.47 -4.11 -5.31
C ASP A 185 2.15 -4.81 -3.97
N TYR A 186 2.31 -4.11 -2.86
CA TYR A 186 2.04 -4.61 -1.53
C TYR A 186 0.57 -4.99 -1.34
N HIS A 187 0.32 -6.27 -1.06
CA HIS A 187 -1.01 -6.86 -0.92
C HIS A 187 -1.94 -6.66 -2.14
N TRP A 188 -1.38 -6.36 -3.32
CA TRP A 188 -2.16 -6.24 -4.53
C TRP A 188 -2.50 -7.62 -5.11
N THR A 189 -3.77 -7.98 -5.11
CA THR A 189 -4.29 -9.28 -5.56
C THR A 189 -5.33 -9.13 -6.68
N PRO A 190 -4.93 -8.67 -7.88
CA PRO A 190 -5.87 -8.32 -8.95
C PRO A 190 -6.73 -9.50 -9.42
N HIS A 191 -6.23 -10.73 -9.29
CA HIS A 191 -6.99 -11.90 -9.65
C HIS A 191 -8.20 -12.11 -8.72
N LYS A 192 -8.01 -11.96 -7.40
CA LYS A 192 -9.10 -12.06 -6.43
C LYS A 192 -10.12 -10.95 -6.63
N VAL A 193 -9.66 -9.72 -6.84
CA VAL A 193 -10.54 -8.58 -7.12
C VAL A 193 -11.39 -8.83 -8.37
N ARG A 194 -10.81 -9.37 -9.45
CA ARG A 194 -11.57 -9.73 -10.65
C ARG A 194 -12.62 -10.78 -10.38
N LEU A 195 -12.29 -11.83 -9.62
CA LEU A 195 -13.27 -12.89 -9.30
C LEU A 195 -14.47 -12.35 -8.53
N LEU A 196 -14.28 -11.34 -7.68
CA LEU A 196 -15.35 -10.72 -6.90
C LEU A 196 -16.22 -9.77 -7.75
N LEU A 197 -15.62 -9.09 -8.73
CA LEU A 197 -16.29 -8.05 -9.51
C LEU A 197 -16.73 -8.50 -10.91
N ASP A 198 -16.12 -9.53 -11.51
CA ASP A 198 -16.52 -10.04 -12.81
C ASP A 198 -17.92 -10.69 -12.68
N GLY A 199 -18.89 -10.14 -13.39
CA GLY A 199 -20.30 -10.55 -13.30
C GLY A 199 -21.12 -9.88 -12.18
N TYR A 200 -20.54 -8.92 -11.46
CA TYR A 200 -21.29 -8.12 -10.49
C TYR A 200 -22.36 -7.28 -11.23
N PRO A 201 -23.65 -7.34 -10.82
CA PRO A 201 -24.72 -6.60 -11.48
C PRO A 201 -24.40 -5.10 -11.59
N GLY A 202 -24.59 -4.51 -12.77
CA GLY A 202 -24.31 -3.10 -13.02
C GLY A 202 -22.84 -2.73 -13.19
N LEU A 203 -21.90 -3.72 -13.18
CA LEU A 203 -20.50 -3.53 -13.56
C LEU A 203 -20.20 -4.21 -14.90
N GLU A 204 -19.59 -3.46 -15.81
CA GLU A 204 -19.06 -3.97 -17.07
C GLU A 204 -17.57 -3.66 -17.15
N LYS A 205 -16.77 -4.69 -17.43
CA LYS A 205 -15.32 -4.53 -17.55
C LYS A 205 -14.96 -3.71 -18.77
N GLN A 206 -14.13 -2.69 -18.58
CA GLN A 206 -13.62 -1.90 -19.67
C GLN A 206 -12.65 -2.72 -20.59
N PRO A 207 -12.46 -2.30 -21.87
CA PRO A 207 -11.55 -2.96 -22.79
C PRO A 207 -10.12 -3.12 -22.23
N LYS A 208 -9.36 -4.07 -22.79
CA LYS A 208 -7.97 -4.32 -22.39
C LYS A 208 -7.06 -3.09 -22.47
N SER A 209 -7.39 -2.13 -23.35
CA SER A 209 -6.69 -0.85 -23.47
C SER A 209 -6.79 0.02 -22.21
N GLU A 210 -7.79 -0.18 -21.37
CA GLU A 210 -7.99 0.57 -20.13
C GLU A 210 -7.49 -0.19 -18.89
N GLN A 211 -7.08 -1.45 -19.05
CA GLN A 211 -6.54 -2.29 -17.99
C GLN A 211 -5.02 -2.16 -17.90
N SER A 212 -4.44 -2.22 -16.71
CA SER A 212 -3.00 -2.36 -16.51
C SER A 212 -2.68 -3.38 -15.42
N ARG A 213 -1.40 -3.60 -15.13
CA ARG A 213 -0.96 -4.47 -14.03
C ARG A 213 -1.57 -4.04 -12.70
N PHE A 214 -1.65 -2.74 -12.48
CA PHE A 214 -2.06 -2.14 -11.21
C PHE A 214 -3.37 -1.35 -11.31
N LYS A 215 -4.13 -1.52 -12.39
CA LYS A 215 -5.42 -0.85 -12.57
C LYS A 215 -6.43 -1.80 -13.20
N LEU A 216 -7.56 -1.99 -12.52
CA LEU A 216 -8.73 -2.69 -13.03
C LEU A 216 -9.84 -1.67 -13.25
N SER A 217 -10.31 -1.54 -14.49
CA SER A 217 -11.28 -0.53 -14.89
C SER A 217 -12.60 -1.15 -15.31
N TYR A 218 -13.68 -0.58 -14.81
CA TYR A 218 -15.06 -1.00 -15.09
C TYR A 218 -15.91 0.20 -15.50
N TYR A 219 -16.92 -0.02 -16.31
CA TYR A 219 -18.07 0.85 -16.39
C TYR A 219 -19.00 0.51 -15.24
N ILE A 220 -19.64 1.54 -14.65
CA ILE A 220 -20.64 1.35 -13.60
C ILE A 220 -21.95 1.98 -14.04
N ASP A 221 -23.05 1.25 -13.82
CA ASP A 221 -24.39 1.79 -13.93
C ASP A 221 -24.82 2.32 -12.55
N PRO A 222 -24.85 3.64 -12.36
CA PRO A 222 -25.15 4.24 -11.05
C PRO A 222 -26.60 4.01 -10.59
N GLU A 223 -27.51 3.58 -11.49
CA GLU A 223 -28.88 3.23 -11.11
C GLU A 223 -28.97 1.82 -10.51
N GLN A 224 -28.01 0.95 -10.80
CA GLN A 224 -27.98 -0.43 -10.33
C GLN A 224 -27.00 -0.67 -9.17
N VAL A 225 -25.96 0.12 -9.05
CA VAL A 225 -24.85 -0.13 -8.11
C VAL A 225 -24.43 1.13 -7.37
N ASP A 226 -24.39 1.03 -6.04
CA ASP A 226 -23.69 2.00 -5.22
C ASP A 226 -22.23 1.62 -5.08
N VAL A 227 -21.32 2.58 -5.30
CA VAL A 227 -19.88 2.40 -5.12
C VAL A 227 -19.52 1.98 -3.70
N GLU A 228 -20.29 2.41 -2.70
CA GLU A 228 -20.08 2.02 -1.31
C GLU A 228 -20.35 0.54 -1.06
N ASP A 229 -21.24 -0.09 -1.84
CA ASP A 229 -21.47 -1.54 -1.78
C ASP A 229 -20.25 -2.31 -2.29
N ILE A 230 -19.65 -1.82 -3.38
CA ILE A 230 -18.41 -2.40 -3.91
C ILE A 230 -17.27 -2.25 -2.91
N LYS A 231 -17.12 -1.08 -2.29
CA LYS A 231 -16.10 -0.86 -1.25
C LYS A 231 -16.31 -1.80 -0.05
N ARG A 232 -17.56 -1.97 0.39
CA ARG A 232 -17.89 -2.89 1.48
C ARG A 232 -17.57 -4.33 1.13
N LEU A 233 -17.96 -4.79 -0.06
CA LEU A 233 -17.65 -6.14 -0.55
C LEU A 233 -16.15 -6.39 -0.55
N LEU A 234 -15.37 -5.50 -1.16
CA LEU A 234 -13.92 -5.65 -1.24
C LEU A 234 -13.26 -5.60 0.15
N HIS A 235 -13.79 -4.81 1.06
CA HIS A 235 -13.30 -4.76 2.45
C HIS A 235 -13.64 -6.05 3.23
N GLN A 236 -14.85 -6.58 3.09
CA GLN A 236 -15.28 -7.84 3.72
C GLN A 236 -14.44 -9.02 3.24
N GLU A 237 -14.02 -9.01 1.97
CA GLU A 237 -13.15 -10.00 1.36
C GLU A 237 -11.64 -9.70 1.56
N GLU A 238 -11.32 -8.82 2.52
CA GLU A 238 -9.97 -8.44 2.92
C GLU A 238 -9.08 -7.95 1.76
N GLN A 239 -9.68 -7.33 0.74
CA GLN A 239 -8.93 -6.77 -0.37
C GLN A 239 -8.40 -5.38 -0.03
N SER A 240 -7.06 -5.23 -0.01
CA SER A 240 -6.38 -3.95 0.22
C SER A 240 -6.33 -3.12 -1.07
N VAL A 241 -7.42 -2.42 -1.37
CA VAL A 241 -7.59 -1.67 -2.63
C VAL A 241 -8.08 -0.25 -2.40
N HIS A 242 -7.77 0.62 -3.36
CA HIS A 242 -8.32 1.96 -3.49
C HIS A 242 -9.36 1.95 -4.63
N VAL A 243 -10.59 2.34 -4.32
CA VAL A 243 -11.70 2.40 -5.27
C VAL A 243 -11.93 3.85 -5.66
N GLN A 244 -11.80 4.16 -6.95
CA GLN A 244 -11.94 5.50 -7.50
C GLN A 244 -13.06 5.55 -8.54
N LEU A 245 -14.04 6.43 -8.33
CA LEU A 245 -15.07 6.73 -9.31
C LEU A 245 -14.72 8.03 -10.06
N ALA A 246 -14.77 7.99 -11.38
CA ALA A 246 -14.59 9.16 -12.22
C ALA A 246 -15.81 9.38 -13.12
N PHE A 247 -16.26 10.64 -13.21
CA PHE A 247 -17.39 11.07 -14.03
C PHE A 247 -18.71 10.29 -13.80
N GLY A 248 -18.86 9.67 -12.63
CA GLY A 248 -20.05 8.92 -12.27
C GLY A 248 -20.25 7.58 -13.00
N GLN A 249 -19.36 7.20 -13.90
CA GLN A 249 -19.52 6.00 -14.76
C GLN A 249 -18.24 5.18 -14.99
N TYR A 250 -17.10 5.65 -14.51
CA TYR A 250 -15.82 4.93 -14.63
C TYR A 250 -15.31 4.56 -13.26
N LEU A 251 -15.24 3.27 -12.98
CA LEU A 251 -14.77 2.74 -11.72
C LEU A 251 -13.38 2.12 -11.91
N ASP A 252 -12.37 2.69 -11.26
CA ASP A 252 -11.02 2.15 -11.21
C ASP A 252 -10.74 1.52 -9.84
N ILE A 253 -10.24 0.29 -9.85
CA ILE A 253 -9.74 -0.40 -8.65
C ILE A 253 -8.22 -0.43 -8.75
N LEU A 254 -7.56 0.13 -7.76
CA LEU A 254 -6.11 0.33 -7.70
C LEU A 254 -5.55 -0.34 -6.43
N PRO A 255 -4.23 -0.61 -6.35
CA PRO A 255 -3.60 -0.94 -5.08
C PRO A 255 -3.88 0.14 -4.03
N ILE A 256 -4.03 -0.26 -2.76
CA ILE A 256 -4.35 0.67 -1.66
C ILE A 256 -3.35 1.83 -1.53
N ARG A 257 -2.10 1.62 -1.97
CA ARG A 257 -1.02 2.60 -1.94
C ARG A 257 -0.89 3.41 -3.23
N ALA A 258 -1.85 3.30 -4.16
CA ALA A 258 -1.79 3.95 -5.45
C ALA A 258 -2.92 4.96 -5.63
N SER A 259 -2.55 6.18 -5.97
CA SER A 259 -3.41 7.25 -6.50
C SER A 259 -2.54 8.33 -7.13
N LYS A 260 -3.12 9.24 -7.93
CA LYS A 260 -2.38 10.41 -8.45
C LYS A 260 -1.74 11.21 -7.31
N GLY A 261 -2.46 11.43 -6.21
CA GLY A 261 -1.96 12.18 -5.06
C GLY A 261 -0.82 11.46 -4.33
N MET A 262 -0.91 10.15 -4.15
CA MET A 262 0.16 9.35 -3.53
C MET A 262 1.40 9.30 -4.42
N ALA A 263 1.23 9.14 -5.74
CA ALA A 263 2.34 9.17 -6.68
C ALA A 263 3.03 10.53 -6.71
N LEU A 264 2.26 11.63 -6.69
CA LEU A 264 2.79 12.98 -6.61
C LEU A 264 3.59 13.19 -5.31
N ARG A 265 3.04 12.77 -4.18
CA ARG A 265 3.72 12.85 -2.88
C ARG A 265 5.02 12.04 -2.88
N TYR A 266 4.98 10.81 -3.38
CA TYR A 266 6.16 9.97 -3.52
C TYR A 266 7.25 10.67 -4.36
N VAL A 267 6.88 11.26 -5.50
CA VAL A 267 7.81 12.02 -6.34
C VAL A 267 8.38 13.22 -5.58
N ALA A 268 7.56 13.98 -4.86
CA ALA A 268 8.00 15.15 -4.10
C ALA A 268 8.98 14.77 -2.99
N ASP A 269 8.75 13.66 -2.31
CA ASP A 269 9.60 13.17 -1.21
C ASP A 269 10.94 12.59 -1.72
N HIS A 270 11.00 12.11 -2.98
CA HIS A 270 12.19 11.43 -3.52
C HIS A 270 12.97 12.27 -4.56
N TRP A 271 12.42 13.39 -4.96
CA TRP A 271 12.95 14.21 -6.06
C TRP A 271 13.45 15.58 -5.61
#